data_0bb1a18e33ebb1a9c783130a2f815fb9
#
_entry.id   0bb1a18e33ebb1a9c783130a2f815fb9
#
_cell.length_a   1.000
_cell.length_b   1.000
_cell.length_c   1.000
_cell.angle_alpha   90.00
_cell.angle_beta   90.00
_cell.angle_gamma   90.00
#
_symmetry.space_group_name_H-M   'P 1'
#
loop_
_entity.id
_entity.type
_entity.pdbx_description
1 polymer ?
#
loop_
_entity_poly.entity_id
_entity_poly.type
_entity_poly.pdbx_seq_one_letter_code
_entity_poly.pdbx_strand_id
1 'polypeptide(L)'
;MLTDIEIGKSWIALQDEKKAIDDKEEFGPIFARLYSLFASRSGKHRAVYSKILEDVASLNPSSILEIGSGPGIAAAIIAQKLPGTKITCVDPSTTMVKIANRRFEELSLAPRVRSEFGDSSKFVTTEKFDLIFSSLSYHHWRSGKKDLLELAGKYLPAGTLIIYENFIRNEDSAKSVKHHHGIGLKDIESIEIPGFRKTYEIEGKLVRVKFSNI
;
A
#
# COMPACT_ATOMS: atom_id res chain seq x y z
N MET A 1 -23.34 -8.46 18.34
CA MET A 1 -23.24 -7.52 17.22
C MET A 1 -23.12 -6.14 17.83
N LEU A 2 -22.00 -5.46 17.67
CA LEU A 2 -21.84 -4.08 18.17
C LEU A 2 -22.71 -3.16 17.33
N THR A 3 -23.39 -2.20 17.97
CA THR A 3 -24.22 -1.20 17.27
C THR A 3 -23.34 -0.20 16.54
N ASP A 4 -23.87 0.48 15.51
CA ASP A 4 -23.14 1.51 14.75
C ASP A 4 -22.65 2.67 15.65
N ILE A 5 -23.35 2.92 16.75
CA ILE A 5 -22.99 3.93 17.75
C ILE A 5 -21.78 3.47 18.60
N GLU A 6 -21.69 2.17 18.93
CA GLU A 6 -20.55 1.61 19.67
C GLU A 6 -19.31 1.54 18.78
N ILE A 7 -19.48 1.24 17.49
CA ILE A 7 -18.42 1.30 16.49
C ILE A 7 -17.93 2.74 16.33
N GLY A 8 -18.81 3.73 16.28
CA GLY A 8 -18.46 5.14 16.17
C GLY A 8 -17.72 5.68 17.41
N LYS A 9 -18.13 5.30 18.62
CA LYS A 9 -17.44 5.68 19.87
C LYS A 9 -16.05 5.04 19.98
N SER A 10 -15.92 3.78 19.60
CA SER A 10 -14.62 3.09 19.53
C SER A 10 -13.69 3.72 18.48
N TRP A 11 -14.25 4.25 17.39
CA TRP A 11 -13.51 4.96 16.36
C TRP A 11 -12.96 6.31 16.84
N ILE A 12 -13.75 7.10 17.58
CA ILE A 12 -13.31 8.38 18.16
C ILE A 12 -12.21 8.15 19.20
N ALA A 13 -12.37 7.16 20.09
CA ALA A 13 -11.34 6.79 21.06
C ALA A 13 -10.03 6.33 20.38
N LEU A 14 -10.12 5.60 19.26
CA LEU A 14 -8.96 5.18 18.46
C LEU A 14 -8.28 6.34 17.73
N GLN A 15 -9.01 7.41 17.38
CA GLN A 15 -8.41 8.62 16.80
C GLN A 15 -7.64 9.43 17.85
N ASP A 16 -8.11 9.45 19.10
CA ASP A 16 -7.41 10.10 20.20
C ASP A 16 -6.18 9.31 20.64
N GLU A 17 -6.24 7.97 20.66
CA GLU A 17 -5.07 7.11 20.85
C GLU A 17 -4.06 7.23 19.69
N LYS A 18 -4.52 7.42 18.44
CA LYS A 18 -3.66 7.67 17.29
C LYS A 18 -2.81 8.93 17.46
N LYS A 19 -3.33 9.95 18.12
CA LYS A 19 -2.59 11.18 18.45
C LYS A 19 -1.42 10.95 19.40
N ALA A 20 -1.52 9.89 20.23
CA ALA A 20 -0.47 9.46 21.17
C ALA A 20 0.51 8.42 20.57
N ILE A 21 0.13 7.78 19.46
CA ILE A 21 0.87 6.67 18.81
C ILE A 21 1.70 7.15 17.61
N ASP A 22 1.45 8.35 17.07
CA ASP A 22 2.19 8.93 15.93
C ASP A 22 3.72 9.09 16.18
N ASP A 23 4.17 8.87 17.43
CA ASP A 23 5.59 8.78 17.77
C ASP A 23 6.16 7.33 17.80
N LYS A 24 5.32 6.29 17.59
CA LYS A 24 5.75 4.88 17.54
C LYS A 24 5.02 4.15 16.41
N GLU A 25 5.75 3.81 15.36
CA GLU A 25 5.31 3.18 14.12
C GLU A 25 4.70 1.75 14.24
N GLU A 26 4.09 1.37 15.37
CA GLU A 26 3.46 0.06 15.55
C GLU A 26 1.97 0.21 15.82
N PHE A 27 1.15 -0.15 14.83
CA PHE A 27 -0.29 -0.37 15.06
C PHE A 27 -0.50 -1.47 16.08
N GLY A 28 -1.07 -1.12 17.24
CA GLY A 28 -1.42 -2.11 18.25
C GLY A 28 -2.39 -3.18 17.72
N PRO A 29 -2.41 -4.42 18.32
CA PRO A 29 -3.19 -5.55 17.81
C PRO A 29 -4.69 -5.27 17.60
N ILE A 30 -5.28 -4.47 18.47
CA ILE A 30 -6.71 -4.11 18.42
C ILE A 30 -6.99 -3.20 17.23
N PHE A 31 -6.15 -2.18 17.04
CA PHE A 31 -6.26 -1.25 15.91
C PHE A 31 -6.07 -1.96 14.57
N ALA A 32 -5.08 -2.86 14.46
CA ALA A 32 -4.83 -3.62 13.25
C ALA A 32 -6.03 -4.49 12.84
N ARG A 33 -6.72 -5.14 13.81
CA ARG A 33 -7.95 -5.91 13.56
C ARG A 33 -9.11 -5.03 13.09
N LEU A 34 -9.34 -3.90 13.76
CA LEU A 34 -10.39 -2.97 13.39
C LEU A 34 -10.12 -2.33 12.03
N TYR A 35 -8.88 -1.93 11.75
CA TYR A 35 -8.47 -1.42 10.44
C TYR A 35 -8.69 -2.44 9.33
N SER A 36 -8.36 -3.71 9.54
CA SER A 36 -8.60 -4.79 8.57
C SER A 36 -10.09 -4.95 8.22
N LEU A 37 -10.98 -4.86 9.22
CA LEU A 37 -12.43 -4.92 9.01
C LEU A 37 -12.96 -3.67 8.29
N PHE A 38 -12.44 -2.50 8.63
CA PHE A 38 -12.82 -1.24 8.02
C PHE A 38 -12.34 -1.12 6.58
N ALA A 39 -11.09 -1.45 6.30
CA ALA A 39 -10.50 -1.39 4.95
C ALA A 39 -11.26 -2.27 3.95
N SER A 40 -11.74 -3.45 4.38
CA SER A 40 -12.53 -4.33 3.52
C SER A 40 -13.91 -3.79 3.15
N ARG A 41 -14.48 -2.85 3.94
CA ARG A 41 -15.84 -2.31 3.77
C ARG A 41 -15.90 -0.88 3.25
N SER A 42 -14.80 -0.14 3.31
CA SER A 42 -14.74 1.27 2.89
C SER A 42 -14.88 1.40 1.37
N GLY A 43 -15.81 2.26 0.92
CA GLY A 43 -15.97 2.59 -0.51
C GLY A 43 -14.70 3.15 -1.15
N LYS A 44 -13.89 3.87 -0.37
CA LYS A 44 -12.60 4.43 -0.78
C LYS A 44 -11.58 3.35 -1.11
N HIS A 45 -11.45 2.33 -0.26
CA HIS A 45 -10.56 1.20 -0.51
C HIS A 45 -11.02 0.37 -1.70
N ARG A 46 -12.34 0.22 -1.90
CA ARG A 46 -12.89 -0.48 -3.08
C ARG A 46 -12.46 0.18 -4.39
N ALA A 47 -12.51 1.51 -4.48
CA ALA A 47 -12.07 2.24 -5.68
C ALA A 47 -10.57 1.99 -5.96
N VAL A 48 -9.72 2.04 -4.93
CA VAL A 48 -8.29 1.72 -5.06
C VAL A 48 -8.09 0.28 -5.52
N TYR A 49 -8.77 -0.70 -4.92
CA TYR A 49 -8.63 -2.10 -5.30
C TYR A 49 -9.12 -2.38 -6.73
N SER A 50 -10.20 -1.71 -7.18
CA SER A 50 -10.65 -1.79 -8.57
C SER A 50 -9.57 -1.33 -9.53
N LYS A 51 -8.94 -0.18 -9.24
CA LYS A 51 -7.86 0.37 -10.08
C LYS A 51 -6.62 -0.52 -10.10
N ILE A 52 -6.24 -1.07 -8.94
CA ILE A 52 -5.16 -2.06 -8.86
C ILE A 52 -5.46 -3.26 -9.75
N LEU A 53 -6.68 -3.81 -9.68
CA LEU A 53 -7.07 -4.97 -10.49
C LEU A 53 -7.05 -4.68 -11.99
N GLU A 54 -7.47 -3.48 -12.42
CA GLU A 54 -7.40 -3.05 -13.83
C GLU A 54 -5.95 -3.04 -14.33
N ASP A 55 -5.05 -2.40 -13.57
CA ASP A 55 -3.63 -2.33 -13.91
C ASP A 55 -2.98 -3.72 -13.91
N VAL A 56 -3.22 -4.53 -12.89
CA VAL A 56 -2.65 -5.87 -12.77
C VAL A 56 -3.18 -6.80 -13.88
N ALA A 57 -4.46 -6.71 -14.23
CA ALA A 57 -5.04 -7.46 -15.35
C ALA A 57 -4.42 -7.06 -16.69
N SER A 58 -4.17 -5.76 -16.89
CA SER A 58 -3.52 -5.23 -18.10
C SER A 58 -2.05 -5.63 -18.22
N LEU A 59 -1.31 -5.61 -17.10
CA LEU A 59 0.12 -5.94 -17.05
C LEU A 59 0.39 -7.44 -17.03
N ASN A 60 -0.56 -8.22 -16.51
CA ASN A 60 -0.48 -9.67 -16.33
C ASN A 60 0.87 -10.16 -15.71
N PRO A 61 1.29 -9.60 -14.56
CA PRO A 61 2.59 -9.91 -13.98
C PRO A 61 2.63 -11.32 -13.41
N SER A 62 3.75 -12.02 -13.58
CA SER A 62 4.00 -13.32 -12.95
C SER A 62 4.45 -13.19 -11.50
N SER A 63 5.09 -12.07 -11.17
CA SER A 63 5.66 -11.77 -9.85
C SER A 63 5.36 -10.34 -9.41
N ILE A 64 4.85 -10.19 -8.19
CA ILE A 64 4.44 -8.89 -7.61
C ILE A 64 5.09 -8.69 -6.25
N LEU A 65 5.55 -7.46 -6.00
CA LEU A 65 5.94 -6.97 -4.67
C LEU A 65 4.98 -5.86 -4.25
N GLU A 66 4.30 -6.03 -3.12
CA GLU A 66 3.49 -4.99 -2.47
C GLU A 66 4.20 -4.45 -1.23
N ILE A 67 4.47 -3.13 -1.20
CA ILE A 67 5.11 -2.46 -0.06
C ILE A 67 4.05 -1.69 0.76
N GLY A 68 4.00 -1.96 2.06
CA GLY A 68 2.98 -1.44 2.97
C GLY A 68 1.63 -2.13 2.77
N SER A 69 1.66 -3.44 2.71
CA SER A 69 0.51 -4.28 2.34
C SER A 69 -0.60 -4.34 3.40
N GLY A 70 -0.30 -3.87 4.63
CA GLY A 70 -1.23 -3.96 5.74
C GLY A 70 -1.74 -5.39 5.94
N PRO A 71 -3.07 -5.59 6.07
CA PRO A 71 -3.67 -6.90 6.30
C PRO A 71 -3.76 -7.77 5.03
N GLY A 72 -3.06 -7.45 3.93
CA GLY A 72 -2.96 -8.25 2.71
C GLY A 72 -4.24 -8.33 1.86
N ILE A 73 -5.11 -7.32 1.90
CA ILE A 73 -6.39 -7.35 1.18
C ILE A 73 -6.18 -7.28 -0.33
N ALA A 74 -5.36 -6.33 -0.80
CA ALA A 74 -5.08 -6.17 -2.22
C ALA A 74 -4.43 -7.43 -2.81
N ALA A 75 -3.40 -7.96 -2.16
CA ALA A 75 -2.74 -9.19 -2.55
C ALA A 75 -3.71 -10.38 -2.64
N ALA A 76 -4.61 -10.55 -1.65
CA ALA A 76 -5.61 -11.62 -1.67
C ALA A 76 -6.57 -11.48 -2.87
N ILE A 77 -7.06 -10.26 -3.14
CA ILE A 77 -7.96 -10.00 -4.28
C ILE A 77 -7.25 -10.28 -5.61
N ILE A 78 -6.01 -9.80 -5.78
CA ILE A 78 -5.20 -10.05 -6.98
C ILE A 78 -5.00 -11.56 -7.16
N ALA A 79 -4.56 -12.24 -6.13
CA ALA A 79 -4.27 -13.66 -6.18
C ALA A 79 -5.48 -14.53 -6.52
N GLN A 80 -6.68 -14.15 -6.08
CA GLN A 80 -7.91 -14.84 -6.47
C GLN A 80 -8.27 -14.63 -7.96
N LYS A 81 -7.91 -13.48 -8.52
CA LYS A 81 -8.19 -13.13 -9.92
C LYS A 81 -7.13 -13.66 -10.88
N LEU A 82 -5.87 -13.73 -10.45
CA LEU A 82 -4.73 -14.18 -11.25
C LEU A 82 -4.05 -15.38 -10.59
N PRO A 83 -4.52 -16.60 -10.86
CA PRO A 83 -4.05 -17.81 -10.16
C PRO A 83 -2.58 -18.18 -10.45
N GLY A 84 -1.97 -17.66 -11.53
CA GLY A 84 -0.56 -17.87 -11.86
C GLY A 84 0.43 -16.91 -11.20
N THR A 85 -0.05 -15.83 -10.58
CA THR A 85 0.80 -14.76 -10.02
C THR A 85 1.32 -15.11 -8.63
N LYS A 86 2.63 -14.92 -8.41
CA LYS A 86 3.26 -14.95 -7.08
C LYS A 86 3.30 -13.54 -6.49
N ILE A 87 2.97 -13.40 -5.21
CA ILE A 87 2.92 -12.10 -4.54
C ILE A 87 3.70 -12.15 -3.23
N THR A 88 4.67 -11.26 -3.11
CA THR A 88 5.37 -10.97 -1.85
C THR A 88 4.84 -9.64 -1.31
N CYS A 89 4.33 -9.67 -0.09
CA CYS A 89 3.86 -8.50 0.65
C CYS A 89 4.88 -8.13 1.72
N VAL A 90 5.10 -6.83 1.93
CA VAL A 90 5.99 -6.32 2.97
C VAL A 90 5.25 -5.28 3.81
N ASP A 91 5.33 -5.41 5.13
CA ASP A 91 4.72 -4.46 6.05
C ASP A 91 5.57 -4.29 7.33
N PRO A 92 5.75 -3.05 7.86
CA PRO A 92 6.52 -2.81 9.08
C PRO A 92 5.81 -3.24 10.36
N SER A 93 4.54 -3.63 10.30
CA SER A 93 3.78 -4.13 11.44
C SER A 93 3.76 -5.65 11.48
N THR A 94 4.41 -6.25 12.45
CA THR A 94 4.35 -7.71 12.68
C THR A 94 2.92 -8.22 12.86
N THR A 95 2.03 -7.39 13.41
CA THR A 95 0.61 -7.71 13.56
C THR A 95 -0.09 -7.76 12.21
N MET A 96 0.17 -6.82 11.30
CA MET A 96 -0.39 -6.82 9.94
C MET A 96 0.11 -8.02 9.16
N VAL A 97 1.40 -8.34 9.24
CA VAL A 97 1.99 -9.53 8.62
C VAL A 97 1.28 -10.82 9.08
N LYS A 98 1.05 -10.98 10.38
CA LYS A 98 0.31 -12.15 10.92
C LYS A 98 -1.13 -12.22 10.40
N ILE A 99 -1.83 -11.08 10.34
CA ILE A 99 -3.20 -11.01 9.81
C ILE A 99 -3.23 -11.35 8.32
N ALA A 100 -2.28 -10.83 7.55
CA ALA A 100 -2.16 -11.11 6.11
C ALA A 100 -1.91 -12.59 5.85
N ASN A 101 -0.91 -13.19 6.49
CA ASN A 101 -0.57 -14.60 6.29
C ASN A 101 -1.74 -15.52 6.70
N ARG A 102 -2.40 -15.26 7.84
CA ARG A 102 -3.60 -15.99 8.21
C ARG A 102 -4.71 -15.89 7.15
N ARG A 103 -4.95 -14.70 6.59
CA ARG A 103 -5.90 -14.52 5.46
C ARG A 103 -5.49 -15.37 4.26
N PHE A 104 -4.20 -15.41 3.91
CA PHE A 104 -3.73 -16.19 2.77
C PHE A 104 -3.90 -17.70 3.00
N GLU A 105 -3.71 -18.19 4.22
CA GLU A 105 -3.98 -19.59 4.61
C GLU A 105 -5.47 -19.89 4.50
N GLU A 106 -6.35 -19.09 5.11
CA GLU A 106 -7.81 -19.25 5.09
C GLU A 106 -8.38 -19.24 3.67
N LEU A 107 -7.74 -18.53 2.73
CA LEU A 107 -8.13 -18.46 1.32
C LEU A 107 -7.37 -19.46 0.42
N SER A 108 -6.56 -20.36 1.00
CA SER A 108 -5.72 -21.32 0.26
C SER A 108 -4.75 -20.66 -0.74
N LEU A 109 -4.25 -19.45 -0.42
CA LEU A 109 -3.33 -18.67 -1.24
C LEU A 109 -1.86 -18.80 -0.80
N ALA A 110 -1.59 -19.28 0.41
CA ALA A 110 -0.25 -19.34 1.01
C ALA A 110 0.85 -19.98 0.13
N PRO A 111 0.59 -20.95 -0.77
CA PRO A 111 1.64 -21.47 -1.64
C PRO A 111 2.27 -20.46 -2.60
N ARG A 112 1.59 -19.32 -2.85
CA ARG A 112 2.04 -18.32 -3.83
C ARG A 112 1.93 -16.88 -3.34
N VAL A 113 1.35 -16.66 -2.17
CA VAL A 113 1.22 -15.33 -1.55
C VAL A 113 1.74 -15.39 -0.12
N ARG A 114 2.67 -14.51 0.22
CA ARG A 114 3.23 -14.42 1.56
C ARG A 114 3.39 -12.97 1.98
N SER A 115 3.34 -12.72 3.28
CA SER A 115 3.66 -11.42 3.87
C SER A 115 4.87 -11.56 4.79
N GLU A 116 5.81 -10.61 4.69
CA GLU A 116 7.06 -10.56 5.43
C GLU A 116 7.18 -9.24 6.20
N PHE A 117 7.85 -9.29 7.35
CA PHE A 117 8.17 -8.09 8.11
C PHE A 117 9.28 -7.30 7.41
N GLY A 118 9.04 -6.00 7.20
CA GLY A 118 9.99 -5.09 6.59
C GLY A 118 9.33 -3.76 6.21
N ASP A 119 10.14 -2.85 5.71
CA ASP A 119 9.69 -1.56 5.16
C ASP A 119 10.39 -1.29 3.81
N SER A 120 10.00 -0.17 3.16
CA SER A 120 10.55 0.22 1.86
C SER A 120 12.08 0.34 1.83
N SER A 121 12.69 0.68 2.97
CA SER A 121 14.15 0.93 3.08
C SER A 121 14.96 -0.28 3.54
N LYS A 122 14.31 -1.26 4.20
CA LYS A 122 15.00 -2.40 4.83
C LYS A 122 14.71 -3.74 4.18
N PHE A 123 13.74 -3.78 3.26
CA PHE A 123 13.42 -5.02 2.56
C PHE A 123 14.60 -5.49 1.69
N VAL A 124 14.99 -6.74 1.86
CA VAL A 124 16.09 -7.38 1.10
C VAL A 124 15.64 -8.74 0.61
N THR A 125 15.78 -8.97 -0.68
CA THR A 125 15.51 -10.25 -1.33
C THR A 125 16.44 -10.44 -2.54
N THR A 126 16.59 -11.68 -2.99
CA THR A 126 17.21 -12.00 -4.28
C THR A 126 16.20 -12.07 -5.43
N GLU A 127 14.91 -12.06 -5.11
CA GLU A 127 13.84 -12.11 -6.09
C GLU A 127 13.78 -10.84 -6.94
N LYS A 128 13.26 -10.99 -8.16
CA LYS A 128 12.92 -9.89 -9.08
C LYS A 128 11.42 -9.93 -9.35
N PHE A 129 10.89 -8.77 -9.66
CA PHE A 129 9.44 -8.61 -9.82
C PHE A 129 9.11 -7.98 -11.18
N ASP A 130 7.94 -8.33 -11.72
CA ASP A 130 7.38 -7.71 -12.92
C ASP A 130 6.58 -6.45 -12.56
N LEU A 131 6.04 -6.43 -11.32
CA LEU A 131 5.30 -5.31 -10.77
C LEU A 131 5.72 -5.06 -9.30
N ILE A 132 6.04 -3.82 -9.00
CA ILE A 132 6.13 -3.33 -7.61
C ILE A 132 5.03 -2.31 -7.42
N PHE A 133 4.24 -2.41 -6.34
CA PHE A 133 3.28 -1.38 -6.04
C PHE A 133 3.15 -1.08 -4.54
N SER A 134 2.60 0.09 -4.26
CA SER A 134 2.20 0.53 -2.94
C SER A 134 0.81 1.14 -3.00
N SER A 135 -0.06 0.78 -2.05
CA SER A 135 -1.42 1.31 -1.96
C SER A 135 -1.70 1.96 -0.62
N LEU A 136 -1.99 3.26 -0.64
CA LEU A 136 -2.32 4.09 0.54
C LEU A 136 -1.28 3.98 1.67
N SER A 137 0.01 3.80 1.32
CA SER A 137 1.08 3.66 2.30
C SER A 137 2.35 4.46 1.97
N TYR A 138 2.51 4.95 0.74
CA TYR A 138 3.71 5.68 0.33
C TYR A 138 3.98 6.94 1.19
N HIS A 139 2.95 7.63 1.65
CA HIS A 139 3.07 8.81 2.52
C HIS A 139 3.67 8.49 3.90
N HIS A 140 3.78 7.23 4.28
CA HIS A 140 4.47 6.77 5.49
C HIS A 140 5.95 6.42 5.28
N TRP A 141 6.43 6.39 4.03
CA TRP A 141 7.81 6.01 3.75
C TRP A 141 8.77 7.12 4.18
N ARG A 142 9.76 6.79 5.01
CA ARG A 142 10.69 7.75 5.60
C ARG A 142 11.53 8.47 4.56
N SER A 143 11.98 7.77 3.55
CA SER A 143 12.88 8.27 2.49
C SER A 143 12.23 8.23 1.10
N GLY A 144 10.91 8.10 1.02
CA GLY A 144 10.04 8.13 -0.15
C GLY A 144 10.74 7.90 -1.50
N LYS A 145 11.26 8.97 -2.11
CA LYS A 145 11.94 8.92 -3.42
C LYS A 145 13.16 8.00 -3.44
N LYS A 146 14.00 8.05 -2.41
CA LYS A 146 15.20 7.20 -2.34
C LYS A 146 14.81 5.75 -2.30
N ASP A 147 13.79 5.40 -1.50
CA ASP A 147 13.30 4.04 -1.40
C ASP A 147 12.74 3.54 -2.74
N LEU A 148 12.00 4.40 -3.47
CA LEU A 148 11.51 4.06 -4.82
C LEU A 148 12.65 3.76 -5.79
N LEU A 149 13.69 4.60 -5.82
CA LEU A 149 14.86 4.40 -6.66
C LEU A 149 15.58 3.08 -6.35
N GLU A 150 15.74 2.79 -5.06
CA GLU A 150 16.39 1.54 -4.62
C GLU A 150 15.56 0.31 -4.94
N LEU A 151 14.24 0.34 -4.71
CA LEU A 151 13.34 -0.77 -5.04
C LEU A 151 13.33 -1.03 -6.55
N ALA A 152 13.17 0.02 -7.37
CA ALA A 152 13.19 -0.11 -8.81
C ALA A 152 14.53 -0.63 -9.33
N GLY A 153 15.65 -0.05 -8.89
CA GLY A 153 16.99 -0.44 -9.34
C GLY A 153 17.40 -1.85 -8.91
N LYS A 154 17.00 -2.27 -7.70
CA LYS A 154 17.38 -3.58 -7.17
C LYS A 154 16.47 -4.71 -7.64
N TYR A 155 15.16 -4.48 -7.72
CA TYR A 155 14.18 -5.56 -7.81
C TYR A 155 13.31 -5.53 -9.06
N LEU A 156 13.37 -4.47 -9.89
CA LEU A 156 12.54 -4.29 -11.06
C LEU A 156 13.40 -4.12 -12.35
N PRO A 157 14.07 -5.17 -12.84
CA PRO A 157 14.98 -5.07 -13.98
C PRO A 157 14.25 -4.72 -15.29
N ALA A 158 13.01 -5.17 -15.43
CA ALA A 158 12.10 -4.82 -16.51
C ALA A 158 10.68 -4.93 -15.95
N GLY A 159 9.87 -3.90 -16.00
CA GLY A 159 8.51 -3.98 -15.46
C GLY A 159 7.94 -2.62 -15.09
N THR A 160 7.03 -2.63 -14.14
CA THR A 160 6.26 -1.44 -13.75
C THR A 160 6.29 -1.24 -12.24
N LEU A 161 6.45 0.02 -11.81
CA LEU A 161 6.24 0.43 -10.42
C LEU A 161 5.02 1.36 -10.38
N ILE A 162 4.08 1.12 -9.43
CA ILE A 162 2.86 1.93 -9.31
C ILE A 162 2.64 2.35 -7.85
N ILE A 163 2.32 3.63 -7.67
CA ILE A 163 1.87 4.19 -6.40
C ILE A 163 0.40 4.55 -6.53
N TYR A 164 -0.45 4.01 -5.65
CA TYR A 164 -1.84 4.42 -5.48
C TYR A 164 -1.96 5.16 -4.15
N GLU A 165 -2.33 6.43 -4.21
CA GLU A 165 -2.33 7.28 -3.01
C GLU A 165 -3.48 8.28 -3.01
N ASN A 166 -3.78 8.84 -1.83
CA ASN A 166 -4.69 9.96 -1.75
C ASN A 166 -4.07 11.20 -2.38
N PHE A 167 -4.82 11.88 -3.24
CA PHE A 167 -4.40 13.15 -3.83
C PHE A 167 -4.78 14.34 -2.94
N ILE A 168 -3.80 15.20 -2.66
CA ILE A 168 -3.97 16.43 -1.87
C ILE A 168 -3.99 17.60 -2.85
N ARG A 169 -5.14 18.29 -2.95
CA ARG A 169 -5.34 19.39 -3.91
C ARG A 169 -4.77 20.73 -3.47
N ASN A 170 -4.72 21.00 -2.15
CA ASN A 170 -4.28 22.28 -1.61
C ASN A 170 -2.97 22.10 -0.84
N GLU A 171 -1.86 22.45 -1.49
CA GLU A 171 -0.52 22.45 -0.89
C GLU A 171 -0.24 23.72 -0.04
N ASP A 172 -1.10 24.75 -0.13
CA ASP A 172 -0.86 26.08 0.46
C ASP A 172 -1.17 26.21 1.96
N SER A 173 -1.71 25.19 2.60
CA SER A 173 -1.90 25.24 4.05
C SER A 173 -0.60 24.79 4.76
N ALA A 174 0.43 25.61 4.70
CA ALA A 174 1.71 25.42 5.40
C ALA A 174 1.62 25.18 6.92
N LYS A 175 0.41 25.27 7.50
CA LYS A 175 0.11 24.98 8.92
C LYS A 175 -0.33 23.55 9.19
N SER A 176 -0.52 22.71 8.18
CA SER A 176 -1.08 21.35 8.31
C SER A 176 -0.15 20.23 7.80
N VAL A 177 1.12 20.51 7.55
CA VAL A 177 2.10 19.57 6.94
C VAL A 177 2.34 18.29 7.75
N LYS A 178 1.90 18.21 9.01
CA LYS A 178 2.17 17.03 9.87
C LYS A 178 1.15 15.89 9.77
N HIS A 179 0.04 16.03 9.03
CA HIS A 179 -1.05 15.01 9.06
C HIS A 179 -1.71 14.73 7.70
N HIS A 180 -1.03 14.95 6.58
CA HIS A 180 -1.61 14.64 5.28
C HIS A 180 -1.34 13.18 4.90
N HIS A 181 -2.38 12.35 4.96
CA HIS A 181 -2.35 10.97 4.46
C HIS A 181 -2.50 10.97 2.93
N GLY A 182 -1.46 11.38 2.20
CA GLY A 182 -1.49 11.44 0.75
C GLY A 182 -0.31 12.21 0.16
N ILE A 183 -0.34 12.41 -1.16
CA ILE A 183 0.68 13.14 -1.92
C ILE A 183 0.08 14.26 -2.75
N GLY A 184 0.81 15.37 -2.89
CA GLY A 184 0.44 16.52 -3.71
C GLY A 184 1.10 16.49 -5.08
N LEU A 185 0.75 17.46 -5.93
CA LEU A 185 1.29 17.57 -7.29
C LEU A 185 2.81 17.74 -7.29
N LYS A 186 3.36 18.58 -6.39
CA LYS A 186 4.81 18.80 -6.25
C LYS A 186 5.56 17.51 -5.90
N ASP A 187 4.96 16.67 -5.03
CA ASP A 187 5.56 15.37 -4.70
C ASP A 187 5.63 14.50 -5.94
N ILE A 188 4.52 14.38 -6.68
CA ILE A 188 4.42 13.59 -7.90
C ILE A 188 5.42 14.06 -8.95
N GLU A 189 5.46 15.37 -9.22
CA GLU A 189 6.38 15.98 -10.20
C GLU A 189 7.85 15.75 -9.84
N SER A 190 8.14 15.76 -8.56
CA SER A 190 9.50 15.62 -8.04
C SER A 190 10.05 14.21 -8.03
N ILE A 191 9.24 13.17 -8.24
CA ILE A 191 9.69 11.77 -8.27
C ILE A 191 10.14 11.45 -9.70
N GLU A 192 11.41 11.11 -9.87
CA GLU A 192 11.98 10.63 -11.13
C GLU A 192 12.75 9.34 -10.86
N ILE A 193 12.57 8.33 -11.71
CA ILE A 193 13.31 7.06 -11.66
C ILE A 193 14.08 6.92 -12.99
N PRO A 194 15.42 6.94 -12.98
CA PRO A 194 16.21 6.78 -14.20
C PRO A 194 15.86 5.50 -14.96
N GLY A 195 15.66 5.60 -16.28
CA GLY A 195 15.27 4.47 -17.13
C GLY A 195 13.77 4.16 -17.11
N PHE A 196 12.95 4.97 -16.42
CA PHE A 196 11.51 4.79 -16.38
C PHE A 196 10.78 6.03 -16.92
N ARG A 197 9.72 5.79 -17.69
CA ARG A 197 8.75 6.81 -18.07
C ARG A 197 7.71 6.93 -16.97
N LYS A 198 7.53 8.15 -16.42
CA LYS A 198 6.49 8.46 -15.47
C LYS A 198 5.21 8.91 -16.16
N THR A 199 4.07 8.40 -15.71
CA THR A 199 2.72 8.92 -16.00
C THR A 199 1.92 8.98 -14.71
N TYR A 200 0.93 9.87 -14.61
CA TYR A 200 0.02 9.89 -13.48
C TYR A 200 -1.40 10.23 -13.90
N GLU A 201 -2.35 9.79 -13.12
CA GLU A 201 -3.79 10.00 -13.31
C GLU A 201 -4.43 10.34 -11.96
N ILE A 202 -5.30 11.33 -11.94
CA ILE A 202 -6.01 11.77 -10.74
C ILE A 202 -7.50 11.58 -10.96
N GLU A 203 -8.11 10.70 -10.17
CA GLU A 203 -9.55 10.44 -10.17
C GLU A 203 -10.14 10.80 -8.80
N GLY A 204 -10.84 11.95 -8.72
CA GLY A 204 -11.40 12.44 -7.47
C GLY A 204 -10.33 12.71 -6.41
N LYS A 205 -10.23 11.82 -5.42
CA LYS A 205 -9.23 11.86 -4.33
C LYS A 205 -8.16 10.78 -4.45
N LEU A 206 -8.16 10.01 -5.51
CA LEU A 206 -7.16 9.00 -5.77
C LEU A 206 -6.18 9.51 -6.81
N VAL A 207 -4.90 9.31 -6.60
CA VAL A 207 -3.86 9.45 -7.62
C VAL A 207 -3.18 8.12 -7.82
N ARG A 208 -2.94 7.80 -9.09
CA ARG A 208 -2.10 6.70 -9.56
C ARG A 208 -0.87 7.27 -10.23
N VAL A 209 0.32 6.97 -9.72
CA VAL A 209 1.59 7.33 -10.36
C VAL A 209 2.25 6.05 -10.85
N LYS A 210 2.49 5.94 -12.15
CA LYS A 210 3.03 4.75 -12.82
C LYS A 210 4.39 5.07 -13.43
N PHE A 211 5.35 4.20 -13.19
CA PHE A 211 6.69 4.21 -13.76
C PHE A 211 6.86 2.92 -14.56
N SER A 212 7.08 3.04 -15.86
CA SER A 212 7.27 1.90 -16.77
C SER A 212 8.64 2.00 -17.43
N ASN A 213 9.36 0.90 -17.56
CA ASN A 213 10.64 0.87 -18.26
C ASN A 213 10.51 1.46 -19.67
N ILE A 214 11.56 2.20 -20.09
CA ILE A 214 11.67 2.82 -21.41
C ILE A 214 12.18 1.79 -22.42
#